data_1b9e2a0476ba1ed690ec405d7bb8b336
#
_entry.id   1b9e2a0476ba1ed690ec405d7bb8b336
#
_cell.length_a   1.000
_cell.length_b   1.000
_cell.length_c   1.000
_cell.angle_alpha   90.00
_cell.angle_beta   90.00
_cell.angle_gamma   90.00
#
_symmetry.space_group_name_H-M   'P 1'
#
loop_
_entity.id
_entity.type
_entity.pdbx_description
1 polymer ?
#
loop_
_entity_poly.entity_id
_entity_poly.type
_entity_poly.pdbx_seq_one_letter_code
_entity_poly.pdbx_strand_id
1 'polypeptide(L)'
;MNPEQMKTSQALLGTETVDMLMKVHEDALWMLENVGVGCKQPDMLDAYRQYEADGKAVVYDNRVYITSDLVKECLANVPGIDQFFVPLNSFFIGGTAPYVYDDAAGMGGVMPNLDHVERIARIAEANEVVAGMGRGVKLKDEVAQIDVMFENCTKPLYYAVTSERTLEHAKKIYQQRGKEMIVFCLTRPPLEVNENFSENFAQVVRAGLPVFISAMPMAGISAPYCYNGVLTMTHAEVLFGICTAQLLRPGHTCIHAGFPTIADPRFEYNPNYGLKSHFVLNLLMAHLNMILDLPTFQSGCTTNEEHLTERALADARTGQALCKKYGFHMIRHSFGFLRHLVDFSFAKLEAAIHIAEEVTADEAPDVDMPVYDDRGMEAIQRVGLGMYMDDPLTTANIGREFVD
;
A
#
# COMPACT_ATOMS: atom_id res chain seq x y z
N MET A 1 -15.31 -5.27 -12.14
CA MET A 1 -15.83 -4.02 -11.52
C MET A 1 -17.03 -4.33 -10.67
N ASN A 2 -17.11 -3.77 -9.49
CA ASN A 2 -18.19 -3.93 -8.51
C ASN A 2 -19.19 -2.76 -8.62
N PRO A 3 -20.41 -2.98 -9.15
CA PRO A 3 -21.38 -1.90 -9.37
C PRO A 3 -21.90 -1.24 -8.07
N GLU A 4 -21.90 -1.96 -6.95
CA GLU A 4 -22.31 -1.43 -5.66
C GLU A 4 -21.24 -0.50 -5.11
N GLN A 5 -19.97 -0.93 -5.15
CA GLN A 5 -18.83 -0.09 -4.75
C GLN A 5 -18.71 1.15 -5.65
N MET A 6 -18.98 1.04 -6.94
CA MET A 6 -19.04 2.17 -7.86
C MET A 6 -20.04 3.22 -7.39
N LYS A 7 -21.29 2.81 -7.08
CA LYS A 7 -22.33 3.74 -6.57
C LYS A 7 -21.95 4.35 -5.24
N THR A 8 -21.40 3.56 -4.34
CA THR A 8 -20.93 4.03 -3.03
C THR A 8 -19.83 5.08 -3.20
N SER A 9 -18.84 4.82 -4.07
CA SER A 9 -17.77 5.76 -4.35
C SER A 9 -18.29 7.06 -5.00
N GLN A 10 -19.26 6.98 -5.92
CA GLN A 10 -19.90 8.16 -6.51
C GLN A 10 -20.64 9.01 -5.45
N ALA A 11 -21.31 8.37 -4.50
CA ALA A 11 -22.00 9.08 -3.43
C ALA A 11 -21.03 9.79 -2.46
N LEU A 12 -19.85 9.21 -2.22
CA LEU A 12 -18.86 9.73 -1.28
C LEU A 12 -17.89 10.74 -1.90
N LEU A 13 -17.44 10.51 -3.14
CA LEU A 13 -16.40 11.29 -3.80
C LEU A 13 -16.93 12.23 -4.90
N GLY A 14 -18.14 12.00 -5.36
CA GLY A 14 -18.70 12.66 -6.56
C GLY A 14 -18.40 11.90 -7.86
N THR A 15 -19.23 12.14 -8.88
CA THR A 15 -19.14 11.42 -10.16
C THR A 15 -17.87 11.76 -10.92
N GLU A 16 -17.48 13.04 -10.97
CA GLU A 16 -16.28 13.51 -11.70
C GLU A 16 -14.98 12.89 -11.16
N THR A 17 -14.88 12.75 -9.84
CA THR A 17 -13.73 12.08 -9.20
C THR A 17 -13.72 10.58 -9.53
N VAL A 18 -14.87 9.92 -9.54
CA VAL A 18 -14.94 8.50 -9.94
C VAL A 18 -14.58 8.33 -11.41
N ASP A 19 -15.03 9.23 -12.30
CA ASP A 19 -14.63 9.23 -13.70
C ASP A 19 -13.10 9.43 -13.85
N MET A 20 -12.49 10.31 -13.05
CA MET A 20 -11.03 10.43 -12.96
C MET A 20 -10.38 9.10 -12.55
N LEU A 21 -10.90 8.40 -11.54
CA LEU A 21 -10.36 7.12 -11.10
C LEU A 21 -10.42 6.06 -12.21
N MET A 22 -11.50 6.04 -12.97
CA MET A 22 -11.62 5.11 -14.10
C MET A 22 -10.61 5.46 -15.21
N LYS A 23 -10.37 6.74 -15.45
CA LYS A 23 -9.35 7.20 -16.39
C LYS A 23 -7.94 6.86 -15.91
N VAL A 24 -7.64 6.99 -14.61
CA VAL A 24 -6.39 6.53 -13.99
C VAL A 24 -6.18 5.03 -14.23
N HIS A 25 -7.23 4.21 -14.15
CA HIS A 25 -7.14 2.79 -14.47
C HIS A 25 -6.78 2.57 -15.95
N GLU A 26 -7.46 3.25 -16.87
CA GLU A 26 -7.14 3.17 -18.31
C GLU A 26 -5.70 3.59 -18.60
N ASP A 27 -5.22 4.67 -17.99
CA ASP A 27 -3.86 5.17 -18.13
C ASP A 27 -2.82 4.18 -17.60
N ALA A 28 -3.14 3.50 -16.49
CA ALA A 28 -2.29 2.42 -15.95
C ALA A 28 -2.22 1.21 -16.91
N LEU A 29 -3.33 0.84 -17.55
CA LEU A 29 -3.34 -0.19 -18.58
C LEU A 29 -2.49 0.23 -19.78
N TRP A 30 -2.62 1.47 -20.24
CA TRP A 30 -1.78 2.04 -21.31
C TRP A 30 -0.30 1.98 -20.95
N MET A 31 0.07 2.30 -19.71
CA MET A 31 1.47 2.22 -19.24
C MET A 31 2.00 0.80 -19.29
N LEU A 32 1.23 -0.18 -18.83
CA LEU A 32 1.63 -1.59 -18.88
C LEU A 32 1.84 -2.10 -20.31
N GLU A 33 1.06 -1.60 -21.26
CA GLU A 33 1.12 -2.00 -22.65
C GLU A 33 2.22 -1.26 -23.44
N ASN A 34 2.46 0.04 -23.17
CA ASN A 34 3.33 0.88 -24.00
C ASN A 34 4.69 1.21 -23.36
N VAL A 35 4.76 1.24 -22.02
CA VAL A 35 5.99 1.51 -21.27
C VAL A 35 6.55 0.21 -20.69
N GLY A 36 5.67 -0.67 -20.20
CA GLY A 36 6.03 -1.96 -19.62
C GLY A 36 6.72 -1.83 -18.25
N VAL A 37 7.09 -2.98 -17.67
CA VAL A 37 7.77 -3.06 -16.37
C VAL A 37 9.07 -3.85 -16.51
N GLY A 38 10.18 -3.29 -16.06
CA GLY A 38 11.46 -3.97 -16.02
C GLY A 38 11.44 -5.13 -15.00
N CYS A 39 11.87 -6.31 -15.44
CA CYS A 39 11.85 -7.50 -14.63
C CYS A 39 13.02 -8.40 -15.01
N LYS A 40 13.80 -8.85 -14.02
CA LYS A 40 14.88 -9.82 -14.22
C LYS A 40 14.61 -11.16 -13.53
N GLN A 41 13.46 -11.30 -12.86
CA GLN A 41 13.10 -12.54 -12.18
C GLN A 41 12.65 -13.62 -13.18
N PRO A 42 13.36 -14.74 -13.31
CA PRO A 42 13.08 -15.75 -14.34
C PRO A 42 11.66 -16.29 -14.27
N ASP A 43 11.19 -16.66 -13.07
CA ASP A 43 9.84 -17.20 -12.87
C ASP A 43 8.73 -16.24 -13.33
N MET A 44 8.93 -14.94 -13.12
CA MET A 44 8.00 -13.91 -13.57
C MET A 44 8.03 -13.75 -15.09
N LEU A 45 9.24 -13.66 -15.67
CA LEU A 45 9.39 -13.57 -17.13
C LEU A 45 8.77 -14.77 -17.84
N ASP A 46 9.00 -15.98 -17.32
CA ASP A 46 8.46 -17.21 -17.90
C ASP A 46 6.93 -17.27 -17.82
N ALA A 47 6.33 -16.71 -16.78
CA ALA A 47 4.87 -16.59 -16.67
C ALA A 47 4.28 -15.75 -17.83
N TYR A 48 4.95 -14.67 -18.24
CA TYR A 48 4.48 -13.83 -19.35
C TYR A 48 4.82 -14.38 -20.73
N ARG A 49 5.99 -15.04 -20.91
CA ARG A 49 6.39 -15.65 -22.20
C ARG A 49 5.37 -16.64 -22.75
N GLN A 50 4.60 -17.28 -21.86
CA GLN A 50 3.53 -18.20 -22.28
C GLN A 50 2.41 -17.53 -23.07
N TYR A 51 2.29 -16.20 -22.99
CA TYR A 51 1.26 -15.38 -23.64
C TYR A 51 1.78 -14.58 -24.84
N GLU A 52 3.06 -14.74 -25.21
CA GLU A 52 3.63 -14.06 -26.38
C GLU A 52 3.05 -14.57 -27.70
N ALA A 53 2.81 -15.88 -27.82
CA ALA A 53 2.24 -16.48 -29.02
C ALA A 53 0.82 -15.97 -29.31
N ASP A 54 0.07 -15.60 -28.25
CA ASP A 54 -1.29 -15.07 -28.37
C ASP A 54 -1.29 -13.53 -28.53
N GLY A 55 -0.11 -12.89 -28.56
CA GLY A 55 0.04 -11.45 -28.67
C GLY A 55 -0.43 -10.66 -27.41
N LYS A 56 -0.62 -11.36 -26.28
CA LYS A 56 -1.14 -10.75 -25.04
C LYS A 56 -0.04 -10.19 -24.14
N ALA A 57 1.20 -10.63 -24.29
CA ALA A 57 2.38 -10.09 -23.62
C ALA A 57 3.57 -10.07 -24.57
N VAL A 58 4.56 -9.22 -24.27
CA VAL A 58 5.86 -9.21 -24.93
C VAL A 58 6.93 -9.10 -23.86
N VAL A 59 7.94 -9.98 -23.92
CA VAL A 59 9.12 -9.93 -23.06
C VAL A 59 10.33 -9.57 -23.93
N TYR A 60 10.80 -8.34 -23.80
CA TYR A 60 11.93 -7.85 -24.57
C TYR A 60 12.93 -7.12 -23.66
N ASP A 61 14.21 -7.47 -23.75
CA ASP A 61 15.31 -6.87 -22.99
C ASP A 61 15.02 -6.70 -21.47
N ASN A 62 14.55 -7.79 -20.84
CA ASN A 62 14.15 -7.83 -19.44
C ASN A 62 13.01 -6.82 -19.09
N ARG A 63 12.20 -6.44 -20.04
CA ARG A 63 11.01 -5.64 -19.86
C ARG A 63 9.78 -6.38 -20.35
N VAL A 64 8.72 -6.34 -19.57
CA VAL A 64 7.45 -7.00 -19.84
C VAL A 64 6.41 -5.97 -20.21
N TYR A 65 5.81 -6.14 -21.38
CA TYR A 65 4.68 -5.38 -21.87
C TYR A 65 3.43 -6.25 -21.82
N ILE A 66 2.34 -5.73 -21.31
CA ILE A 66 1.11 -6.52 -21.05
C ILE A 66 -0.08 -5.80 -21.69
N THR A 67 -0.82 -6.48 -22.56
CA THR A 67 -2.02 -5.90 -23.15
C THR A 67 -3.10 -5.65 -22.11
N SER A 68 -3.93 -4.63 -22.34
CA SER A 68 -5.08 -4.33 -21.50
C SER A 68 -6.03 -5.51 -21.31
N ASP A 69 -6.17 -6.36 -22.33
CA ASP A 69 -7.03 -7.56 -22.25
C ASP A 69 -6.47 -8.61 -21.29
N LEU A 70 -5.15 -8.88 -21.32
CA LEU A 70 -4.55 -9.80 -20.36
C LEU A 70 -4.66 -9.28 -18.91
N VAL A 71 -4.51 -7.97 -18.70
CA VAL A 71 -4.72 -7.39 -17.36
C VAL A 71 -6.17 -7.61 -16.91
N LYS A 72 -7.16 -7.35 -17.76
CA LYS A 72 -8.59 -7.59 -17.44
C LYS A 72 -8.88 -9.06 -17.13
N GLU A 73 -8.30 -9.99 -17.89
CA GLU A 73 -8.41 -11.43 -17.61
C GLU A 73 -7.80 -11.79 -16.25
N CYS A 74 -6.65 -11.26 -15.92
CA CYS A 74 -6.03 -11.46 -14.61
C CYS A 74 -6.89 -10.91 -13.48
N LEU A 75 -7.39 -9.69 -13.61
CA LEU A 75 -8.24 -9.06 -12.59
C LEU A 75 -9.54 -9.82 -12.36
N ALA A 76 -10.14 -10.39 -13.40
CA ALA A 76 -11.34 -11.20 -13.29
C ALA A 76 -11.16 -12.49 -12.47
N ASN A 77 -9.93 -12.95 -12.32
CA ASN A 77 -9.59 -14.14 -11.53
C ASN A 77 -9.27 -13.82 -10.06
N VAL A 78 -9.07 -12.57 -9.69
CA VAL A 78 -8.77 -12.20 -8.28
C VAL A 78 -10.05 -12.38 -7.45
N PRO A 79 -10.00 -13.12 -6.33
CA PRO A 79 -11.13 -13.18 -5.39
C PRO A 79 -11.53 -11.78 -4.90
N GLY A 80 -12.79 -11.43 -5.02
CA GLY A 80 -13.31 -10.11 -4.67
C GLY A 80 -13.29 -9.80 -3.17
N ILE A 81 -13.61 -8.55 -2.82
CA ILE A 81 -13.59 -8.06 -1.44
C ILE A 81 -14.49 -8.89 -0.52
N ASP A 82 -15.68 -9.26 -0.98
CA ASP A 82 -16.64 -10.03 -0.18
C ASP A 82 -16.17 -11.45 0.15
N GLN A 83 -15.18 -11.95 -0.60
CA GLN A 83 -14.57 -13.26 -0.35
C GLN A 83 -13.35 -13.18 0.56
N PHE A 84 -12.93 -11.98 0.90
CA PHE A 84 -11.75 -11.77 1.72
C PHE A 84 -12.10 -11.85 3.21
N PHE A 85 -11.20 -12.40 4.03
CA PHE A 85 -11.45 -12.69 5.46
C PHE A 85 -11.40 -11.45 6.38
N VAL A 86 -11.09 -10.27 5.85
CA VAL A 86 -11.06 -9.01 6.60
C VAL A 86 -12.21 -8.12 6.11
N PRO A 87 -13.07 -7.61 7.00
CA PRO A 87 -14.19 -6.75 6.62
C PRO A 87 -13.74 -5.33 6.25
N LEU A 88 -14.66 -4.55 5.67
CA LEU A 88 -14.47 -3.13 5.41
C LEU A 88 -14.22 -2.33 6.71
N ASN A 89 -13.51 -1.22 6.61
CA ASN A 89 -13.17 -0.31 7.70
C ASN A 89 -12.31 -0.93 8.81
N SER A 90 -11.41 -1.82 8.44
CA SER A 90 -10.53 -2.52 9.37
C SER A 90 -9.21 -1.78 9.60
N PHE A 91 -8.99 -1.32 10.83
CA PHE A 91 -7.76 -0.64 11.23
C PHE A 91 -6.69 -1.62 11.71
N PHE A 92 -5.46 -1.46 11.20
CA PHE A 92 -4.33 -2.33 11.53
C PHE A 92 -3.20 -1.56 12.21
N ILE A 93 -2.51 -2.21 13.15
CA ILE A 93 -1.15 -1.83 13.51
C ILE A 93 -0.28 -2.25 12.34
N GLY A 94 0.09 -1.28 11.50
CA GLY A 94 0.75 -1.54 10.22
C GLY A 94 2.15 -0.94 10.15
N GLY A 95 2.90 -1.36 9.13
CA GLY A 95 4.25 -0.87 8.90
C GLY A 95 5.34 -1.68 9.61
N THR A 96 6.57 -1.20 9.50
CA THR A 96 7.76 -1.83 10.08
C THR A 96 8.77 -0.73 10.40
N ALA A 97 8.67 -0.14 11.59
CA ALA A 97 9.61 0.86 12.06
C ALA A 97 10.99 0.23 12.34
N PRO A 98 12.09 0.83 11.90
CA PRO A 98 13.44 0.36 12.26
C PRO A 98 13.76 0.55 13.73
N TYR A 99 13.08 1.46 14.43
CA TYR A 99 13.34 1.80 15.83
C TYR A 99 12.07 1.84 16.66
N VAL A 100 12.26 1.79 17.98
CA VAL A 100 11.24 2.10 19.00
C VAL A 100 11.53 3.49 19.56
N TYR A 101 10.49 4.25 19.82
CA TYR A 101 10.54 5.52 20.54
C TYR A 101 10.51 5.23 22.05
N ASP A 102 11.49 5.74 22.79
CA ASP A 102 11.45 5.72 24.27
C ASP A 102 10.55 6.84 24.77
N ASP A 103 9.31 6.50 25.06
CA ASP A 103 8.29 7.44 25.50
C ASP A 103 8.66 8.10 26.87
N ALA A 104 9.44 7.42 27.70
CA ALA A 104 9.90 7.97 28.99
C ALA A 104 11.06 8.96 28.85
N ALA A 105 12.00 8.67 27.95
CA ALA A 105 13.12 9.55 27.67
C ALA A 105 12.77 10.65 26.64
N GLY A 106 11.64 10.51 25.92
CA GLY A 106 11.22 11.43 24.89
C GLY A 106 12.13 11.41 23.66
N MET A 107 12.70 10.25 23.30
CA MET A 107 13.63 10.12 22.19
C MET A 107 13.43 8.86 21.35
N GLY A 108 13.65 8.97 20.03
CA GLY A 108 13.64 7.85 19.10
C GLY A 108 14.97 7.12 18.98
N GLY A 109 15.01 6.09 18.13
CA GLY A 109 16.23 5.39 17.75
C GLY A 109 16.61 4.22 18.65
N VAL A 110 15.74 3.76 19.55
CA VAL A 110 15.97 2.58 20.38
C VAL A 110 15.83 1.32 19.50
N MET A 111 16.81 0.42 19.60
CA MET A 111 16.78 -0.85 18.85
C MET A 111 15.67 -1.74 19.36
N PRO A 112 14.79 -2.24 18.47
CA PRO A 112 13.72 -3.14 18.86
C PRO A 112 14.24 -4.54 19.24
N ASN A 113 13.45 -5.24 20.08
CA ASN A 113 13.67 -6.63 20.49
C ASN A 113 12.35 -7.42 20.49
N LEU A 114 12.37 -8.69 20.84
CA LEU A 114 11.20 -9.56 20.87
C LEU A 114 10.14 -9.10 21.89
N ASP A 115 10.55 -8.55 23.04
CA ASP A 115 9.61 -8.05 24.06
C ASP A 115 8.74 -6.92 23.51
N HIS A 116 9.31 -6.05 22.65
CA HIS A 116 8.53 -5.01 21.97
C HIS A 116 7.49 -5.64 21.03
N VAL A 117 7.84 -6.68 20.26
CA VAL A 117 6.92 -7.39 19.37
C VAL A 117 5.79 -8.07 20.17
N GLU A 118 6.13 -8.74 21.26
CA GLU A 118 5.17 -9.36 22.16
C GLU A 118 4.19 -8.35 22.74
N ARG A 119 4.70 -7.20 23.21
CA ARG A 119 3.84 -6.11 23.72
C ARG A 119 2.88 -5.58 22.65
N ILE A 120 3.38 -5.37 21.42
CA ILE A 120 2.53 -4.93 20.29
C ILE A 120 1.44 -5.97 20.01
N ALA A 121 1.81 -7.26 19.95
CA ALA A 121 0.87 -8.34 19.66
C ALA A 121 -0.22 -8.47 20.75
N ARG A 122 0.15 -8.39 22.02
CA ARG A 122 -0.80 -8.43 23.14
C ARG A 122 -1.74 -7.22 23.16
N ILE A 123 -1.24 -6.02 22.83
CA ILE A 123 -2.09 -4.83 22.70
C ILE A 123 -3.06 -5.01 21.52
N ALA A 124 -2.57 -5.51 20.38
CA ALA A 124 -3.42 -5.79 19.22
C ALA A 124 -4.53 -6.79 19.55
N GLU A 125 -4.21 -7.88 20.25
CA GLU A 125 -5.18 -8.91 20.65
C GLU A 125 -6.24 -8.36 21.59
N ALA A 126 -5.85 -7.54 22.57
CA ALA A 126 -6.73 -7.02 23.61
C ALA A 126 -7.74 -5.95 23.15
N ASN A 127 -7.51 -5.30 21.99
CA ASN A 127 -8.31 -4.14 21.56
C ASN A 127 -9.13 -4.46 20.30
N GLU A 128 -10.46 -4.47 20.41
CA GLU A 128 -11.39 -4.84 19.34
C GLU A 128 -11.27 -3.95 18.10
N VAL A 129 -10.98 -2.65 18.27
CA VAL A 129 -10.81 -1.71 17.16
C VAL A 129 -9.60 -2.03 16.28
N VAL A 130 -8.65 -2.81 16.79
CA VAL A 130 -7.50 -3.30 16.02
C VAL A 130 -7.89 -4.59 15.31
N ALA A 131 -8.05 -4.55 14.00
CA ALA A 131 -8.47 -5.69 13.19
C ALA A 131 -7.35 -6.71 12.92
N GLY A 132 -6.10 -6.29 13.04
CA GLY A 132 -4.93 -7.13 12.83
C GLY A 132 -3.62 -6.35 12.95
N MET A 133 -2.50 -7.00 12.72
CA MET A 133 -1.20 -6.36 12.84
C MET A 133 -0.17 -6.80 11.80
N GLY A 134 0.70 -5.88 11.44
CA GLY A 134 2.00 -6.15 10.84
C GLY A 134 3.08 -6.27 11.91
N ARG A 135 4.33 -6.28 11.47
CA ARG A 135 5.47 -6.45 12.39
C ARG A 135 5.61 -5.34 13.43
N GLY A 136 5.06 -4.14 13.15
CA GLY A 136 5.24 -2.94 13.98
C GLY A 136 6.67 -2.43 13.97
N VAL A 137 7.62 -3.27 14.35
CA VAL A 137 9.07 -2.98 14.38
C VAL A 137 9.87 -4.02 13.58
N LYS A 138 11.10 -3.67 13.17
CA LYS A 138 11.98 -4.52 12.35
C LYS A 138 12.96 -5.29 13.23
N LEU A 139 12.91 -6.62 13.19
CA LEU A 139 13.92 -7.49 13.77
C LEU A 139 14.72 -8.21 12.68
N LYS A 140 15.93 -8.68 13.04
CA LYS A 140 16.78 -9.47 12.12
C LYS A 140 16.31 -10.92 12.00
N ASP A 141 15.87 -11.53 13.09
CA ASP A 141 15.32 -12.89 13.09
C ASP A 141 13.81 -12.81 12.80
N GLU A 142 13.46 -12.94 11.52
CA GLU A 142 12.06 -12.87 11.06
C GLU A 142 11.24 -14.05 11.60
N VAL A 143 11.81 -15.24 11.70
CA VAL A 143 11.10 -16.43 12.20
C VAL A 143 10.72 -16.26 13.66
N ALA A 144 11.67 -15.86 14.51
CA ALA A 144 11.38 -15.59 15.91
C ALA A 144 10.35 -14.47 16.09
N GLN A 145 10.41 -13.44 15.23
CA GLN A 145 9.43 -12.35 15.23
C GLN A 145 8.03 -12.85 14.87
N ILE A 146 7.90 -13.68 13.82
CA ILE A 146 6.63 -14.26 13.39
C ILE A 146 6.04 -15.17 14.47
N ASP A 147 6.88 -15.99 15.14
CA ASP A 147 6.45 -16.86 16.24
C ASP A 147 5.83 -16.03 17.36
N VAL A 148 6.50 -14.98 17.83
CA VAL A 148 6.00 -14.11 18.90
C VAL A 148 4.69 -13.44 18.50
N MET A 149 4.57 -12.95 17.26
CA MET A 149 3.31 -12.39 16.75
C MET A 149 2.19 -13.43 16.77
N PHE A 150 2.48 -14.63 16.26
CA PHE A 150 1.50 -15.71 16.14
C PHE A 150 1.03 -16.25 17.48
N GLU A 151 1.92 -16.39 18.45
CA GLU A 151 1.62 -16.89 19.79
C GLU A 151 0.79 -15.89 20.62
N ASN A 152 0.94 -14.59 20.39
CA ASN A 152 0.33 -13.53 21.20
C ASN A 152 -0.82 -12.76 20.51
N CYS A 153 -1.13 -13.07 19.23
CA CYS A 153 -2.24 -12.44 18.51
C CYS A 153 -2.94 -13.45 17.59
N THR A 154 -4.26 -13.61 17.77
CA THR A 154 -5.10 -14.52 16.96
C THR A 154 -5.73 -13.85 15.75
N LYS A 155 -5.56 -12.52 15.62
CA LYS A 155 -6.08 -11.70 14.52
C LYS A 155 -5.22 -11.86 13.27
N PRO A 156 -5.69 -11.38 12.09
CA PRO A 156 -4.91 -11.35 10.87
C PRO A 156 -3.51 -10.75 11.03
N LEU A 157 -2.50 -11.45 10.52
CA LEU A 157 -1.11 -11.01 10.55
C LEU A 157 -0.61 -10.70 9.14
N TYR A 158 0.31 -9.73 9.00
CA TYR A 158 1.04 -9.56 7.76
C TYR A 158 2.53 -9.29 8.00
N TYR A 159 3.37 -9.93 7.17
CA TYR A 159 4.82 -9.86 7.28
C TYR A 159 5.50 -10.19 5.96
N ALA A 160 6.76 -9.82 5.82
CA ALA A 160 7.57 -10.18 4.66
C ALA A 160 8.17 -11.59 4.80
N VAL A 161 8.42 -12.21 3.66
CA VAL A 161 9.16 -13.47 3.54
C VAL A 161 10.40 -13.19 2.71
N THR A 162 11.59 -13.14 3.36
CA THR A 162 12.84 -12.75 2.72
C THR A 162 13.82 -13.90 2.51
N SER A 163 13.46 -15.11 2.93
CA SER A 163 14.28 -16.31 2.80
C SER A 163 13.45 -17.58 2.68
N GLU A 164 14.04 -18.65 2.17
CA GLU A 164 13.42 -19.97 2.12
C GLU A 164 13.01 -20.46 3.54
N ARG A 165 13.86 -20.21 4.56
CA ARG A 165 13.56 -20.54 5.97
C ARG A 165 12.28 -19.84 6.42
N THR A 166 12.14 -18.55 6.13
CA THR A 166 10.94 -17.77 6.48
C THR A 166 9.71 -18.23 5.68
N LEU A 167 9.88 -18.62 4.41
CA LEU A 167 8.80 -19.17 3.58
C LEU A 167 8.26 -20.50 4.15
N GLU A 168 9.14 -21.44 4.45
CA GLU A 168 8.72 -22.74 5.04
C GLU A 168 8.02 -22.54 6.38
N HIS A 169 8.46 -21.57 7.17
CA HIS A 169 7.81 -21.21 8.42
C HIS A 169 6.42 -20.58 8.19
N ALA A 170 6.32 -19.63 7.27
CA ALA A 170 5.04 -19.00 6.89
C ALA A 170 4.01 -20.02 6.40
N LYS A 171 4.42 -21.01 5.59
CA LYS A 171 3.54 -22.12 5.17
C LYS A 171 2.95 -22.88 6.35
N LYS A 172 3.77 -23.20 7.36
CA LYS A 172 3.33 -23.93 8.57
C LYS A 172 2.31 -23.10 9.35
N ILE A 173 2.57 -21.82 9.54
CA ILE A 173 1.68 -20.90 10.25
C ILE A 173 0.35 -20.75 9.50
N TYR A 174 0.42 -20.51 8.20
CA TYR A 174 -0.78 -20.36 7.36
C TYR A 174 -1.67 -21.62 7.38
N GLN A 175 -1.09 -22.81 7.37
CA GLN A 175 -1.84 -24.08 7.50
C GLN A 175 -2.60 -24.19 8.83
N GLN A 176 -2.14 -23.54 9.88
CA GLN A 176 -2.79 -23.59 11.20
C GLN A 176 -3.94 -22.61 11.34
N ARG A 177 -3.85 -21.41 10.72
CA ARG A 177 -4.80 -20.33 10.97
C ARG A 177 -5.45 -19.76 9.68
N GLY A 178 -4.69 -19.65 8.58
CA GLY A 178 -5.19 -19.17 7.27
C GLY A 178 -5.54 -17.68 7.24
N LYS A 179 -4.91 -16.86 8.09
CA LYS A 179 -5.19 -15.42 8.21
C LYS A 179 -3.96 -14.54 7.98
N GLU A 180 -2.90 -15.11 7.44
CA GLU A 180 -1.65 -14.42 7.16
C GLU A 180 -1.64 -13.84 5.75
N MET A 181 -1.00 -12.68 5.59
CA MET A 181 -0.77 -12.00 4.32
C MET A 181 0.73 -11.74 4.15
N ILE A 182 1.28 -12.10 3.00
CA ILE A 182 2.71 -11.95 2.75
C ILE A 182 2.98 -10.67 1.97
N VAL A 183 3.78 -9.77 2.56
CA VAL A 183 4.09 -8.44 2.01
C VAL A 183 5.20 -8.51 0.99
N PHE A 184 4.95 -7.91 -0.17
CA PHE A 184 5.95 -7.63 -1.18
C PHE A 184 5.97 -6.14 -1.55
N CYS A 185 7.10 -5.47 -1.29
CA CYS A 185 7.44 -4.20 -1.94
C CYS A 185 8.01 -4.55 -3.31
N LEU A 186 7.12 -4.93 -4.24
CA LEU A 186 7.48 -5.66 -5.44
C LEU A 186 8.31 -4.83 -6.41
N THR A 187 8.05 -3.52 -6.47
CA THR A 187 8.72 -2.62 -7.41
C THR A 187 9.63 -1.63 -6.72
N ARG A 188 10.60 -1.16 -7.47
CA ARG A 188 11.39 0.04 -7.24
C ARG A 188 10.95 1.07 -8.29
N PRO A 189 10.14 2.06 -7.89
CA PRO A 189 9.65 3.06 -8.84
C PRO A 189 10.77 3.84 -9.54
N PRO A 190 10.61 4.20 -10.83
CA PRO A 190 9.45 3.91 -11.68
C PRO A 190 9.58 2.58 -12.45
N LEU A 191 8.54 1.74 -12.37
CA LEU A 191 8.30 0.57 -13.23
C LEU A 191 9.47 -0.43 -13.36
N GLU A 192 10.15 -0.73 -12.26
CA GLU A 192 11.19 -1.76 -12.19
C GLU A 192 10.90 -2.73 -11.04
N VAL A 193 10.95 -4.04 -11.30
CA VAL A 193 10.85 -5.05 -10.24
C VAL A 193 12.07 -4.96 -9.33
N ASN A 194 11.83 -4.94 -8.02
CA ASN A 194 12.89 -4.96 -7.03
C ASN A 194 13.44 -6.38 -6.85
N GLU A 195 14.61 -6.65 -7.38
CA GLU A 195 15.21 -7.99 -7.40
C GLU A 195 15.31 -8.60 -6.00
N ASN A 196 15.69 -7.81 -4.98
CA ASN A 196 15.89 -8.29 -3.61
C ASN A 196 14.57 -8.63 -2.89
N PHE A 197 13.49 -7.90 -3.18
CA PHE A 197 12.20 -8.09 -2.51
C PHE A 197 11.24 -8.99 -3.30
N SER A 198 11.58 -9.39 -4.52
CA SER A 198 10.76 -10.24 -5.38
C SER A 198 11.25 -11.69 -5.47
N GLU A 199 12.40 -12.00 -4.88
CA GLU A 199 13.05 -13.33 -5.00
C GLU A 199 12.13 -14.50 -4.65
N ASN A 200 11.35 -14.39 -3.59
CA ASN A 200 10.44 -15.44 -3.13
C ASN A 200 8.99 -15.26 -3.61
N PHE A 201 8.69 -14.29 -4.48
CA PHE A 201 7.32 -13.97 -4.87
C PHE A 201 6.60 -15.16 -5.52
N ALA A 202 7.24 -15.76 -6.54
CA ALA A 202 6.67 -16.89 -7.26
C ALA A 202 6.43 -18.10 -6.36
N GLN A 203 7.34 -18.38 -5.42
CA GLN A 203 7.23 -19.49 -4.47
C GLN A 203 6.09 -19.27 -3.47
N VAL A 204 5.91 -18.03 -2.97
CA VAL A 204 4.80 -17.66 -2.07
C VAL A 204 3.46 -17.82 -2.78
N VAL A 205 3.35 -17.32 -4.02
CA VAL A 205 2.13 -17.44 -4.85
C VAL A 205 1.80 -18.91 -5.11
N ARG A 206 2.79 -19.71 -5.56
CA ARG A 206 2.62 -21.16 -5.82
C ARG A 206 2.22 -21.92 -4.56
N ALA A 207 2.70 -21.51 -3.39
CA ALA A 207 2.32 -22.07 -2.09
C ALA A 207 0.88 -21.69 -1.66
N GLY A 208 0.27 -20.69 -2.30
CA GLY A 208 -1.10 -20.26 -2.02
C GLY A 208 -1.26 -19.31 -0.86
N LEU A 209 -0.18 -18.67 -0.39
CA LEU A 209 -0.26 -17.67 0.66
C LEU A 209 -0.72 -16.34 0.07
N PRO A 210 -1.76 -15.68 0.62
CA PRO A 210 -2.23 -14.39 0.12
C PRO A 210 -1.10 -13.37 0.02
N VAL A 211 -0.99 -12.67 -1.11
CA VAL A 211 0.05 -11.67 -1.33
C VAL A 211 -0.48 -10.25 -1.20
N PHE A 212 0.21 -9.47 -0.43
CA PHE A 212 0.03 -8.04 -0.24
C PHE A 212 1.07 -7.32 -1.12
N ILE A 213 0.64 -6.78 -2.26
CA ILE A 213 1.54 -6.17 -3.25
C ILE A 213 1.56 -4.67 -3.05
N SER A 214 2.73 -4.14 -2.66
CA SER A 214 2.95 -2.72 -2.43
C SER A 214 3.95 -2.15 -3.43
N ALA A 215 3.64 -0.95 -3.88
CA ALA A 215 4.51 -0.07 -4.65
C ALA A 215 4.42 1.33 -4.03
N MET A 216 5.50 2.11 -4.05
CA MET A 216 5.56 3.43 -3.43
C MET A 216 6.13 4.48 -4.39
N PRO A 217 5.49 4.75 -5.52
CA PRO A 217 5.81 5.92 -6.32
C PRO A 217 5.62 7.19 -5.50
N MET A 218 6.57 8.10 -5.66
CA MET A 218 6.63 9.32 -4.88
C MET A 218 6.53 10.51 -5.83
N ALA A 219 5.44 11.27 -5.71
CA ALA A 219 5.23 12.49 -6.48
C ALA A 219 6.42 13.44 -6.33
N GLY A 220 6.96 13.92 -7.43
CA GLY A 220 8.13 14.78 -7.48
C GLY A 220 9.48 14.06 -7.49
N ILE A 221 9.51 12.72 -7.36
CA ILE A 221 10.74 11.92 -7.53
C ILE A 221 10.53 10.86 -8.61
N SER A 222 9.68 9.87 -8.34
CA SER A 222 9.46 8.74 -9.24
C SER A 222 8.08 8.74 -9.91
N ALA A 223 7.33 9.83 -9.73
CA ALA A 223 6.02 10.06 -10.35
C ALA A 223 5.76 11.56 -10.52
N PRO A 224 4.84 11.96 -11.43
CA PRO A 224 4.41 13.36 -11.60
C PRO A 224 3.86 13.97 -10.31
N TYR A 225 4.02 15.29 -10.14
CA TYR A 225 3.53 16.00 -8.96
C TYR A 225 2.06 16.41 -9.11
N CYS A 226 1.18 15.43 -9.28
CA CYS A 226 -0.29 15.60 -9.37
C CYS A 226 -1.00 14.28 -9.00
N TYR A 227 -2.31 14.36 -8.69
CA TYR A 227 -3.10 13.21 -8.26
C TYR A 227 -3.09 12.07 -9.27
N ASN A 228 -3.61 12.28 -10.47
CA ASN A 228 -3.74 11.20 -11.45
C ASN A 228 -2.38 10.64 -11.90
N GLY A 229 -1.32 11.46 -12.01
CA GLY A 229 0.00 10.97 -12.39
C GLY A 229 0.59 9.98 -11.39
N VAL A 230 0.59 10.30 -10.08
CA VAL A 230 1.14 9.38 -9.07
C VAL A 230 0.23 8.17 -8.83
N LEU A 231 -1.10 8.34 -8.95
CA LEU A 231 -2.04 7.23 -8.87
C LEU A 231 -1.84 6.24 -10.02
N THR A 232 -1.71 6.74 -11.26
CA THR A 232 -1.46 5.92 -12.46
C THR A 232 -0.19 5.08 -12.31
N MET A 233 0.93 5.71 -11.92
CA MET A 233 2.20 5.01 -11.70
C MET A 233 2.06 3.92 -10.63
N THR A 234 1.46 4.27 -9.49
CA THR A 234 1.29 3.33 -8.36
C THR A 234 0.39 2.15 -8.77
N HIS A 235 -0.70 2.44 -9.47
CA HIS A 235 -1.64 1.41 -9.90
C HIS A 235 -1.02 0.47 -10.93
N ALA A 236 -0.31 0.99 -11.93
CA ALA A 236 0.38 0.18 -12.94
C ALA A 236 1.39 -0.79 -12.31
N GLU A 237 2.21 -0.31 -11.38
CA GLU A 237 3.21 -1.15 -10.69
C GLU A 237 2.57 -2.28 -9.88
N VAL A 238 1.46 -2.01 -9.18
CA VAL A 238 0.77 -3.05 -8.40
C VAL A 238 0.00 -4.01 -9.31
N LEU A 239 -0.64 -3.51 -10.38
CA LEU A 239 -1.31 -4.37 -11.37
C LEU A 239 -0.34 -5.36 -12.01
N PHE A 240 0.91 -4.96 -12.31
CA PHE A 240 1.93 -5.88 -12.78
C PHE A 240 2.12 -7.07 -11.82
N GLY A 241 2.23 -6.80 -10.52
CA GLY A 241 2.36 -7.84 -9.51
C GLY A 241 1.12 -8.73 -9.39
N ILE A 242 -0.08 -8.15 -9.46
CA ILE A 242 -1.35 -8.90 -9.45
C ILE A 242 -1.42 -9.81 -10.68
N CYS A 243 -1.14 -9.29 -11.88
CA CYS A 243 -1.10 -10.10 -13.11
C CYS A 243 -0.11 -11.24 -12.98
N THR A 244 1.12 -10.96 -12.54
CA THR A 244 2.13 -12.00 -12.30
C THR A 244 1.61 -13.10 -11.37
N ALA A 245 0.95 -12.74 -10.27
CA ALA A 245 0.38 -13.71 -9.34
C ALA A 245 -0.72 -14.56 -10.00
N GLN A 246 -1.60 -13.94 -10.79
CA GLN A 246 -2.68 -14.66 -11.49
C GLN A 246 -2.15 -15.58 -12.60
N LEU A 247 -1.09 -15.19 -13.31
CA LEU A 247 -0.46 -16.04 -14.32
C LEU A 247 0.27 -17.24 -13.69
N LEU A 248 0.87 -17.07 -12.51
CA LEU A 248 1.49 -18.15 -11.74
C LEU A 248 0.47 -19.08 -11.08
N ARG A 249 -0.65 -18.54 -10.64
CA ARG A 249 -1.74 -19.27 -9.96
C ARG A 249 -3.07 -18.55 -10.14
N PRO A 250 -3.88 -18.92 -11.13
CA PRO A 250 -5.21 -18.33 -11.33
C PRO A 250 -6.09 -18.48 -10.08
N GLY A 251 -6.83 -17.43 -9.74
CA GLY A 251 -7.64 -17.38 -8.51
C GLY A 251 -6.86 -17.10 -7.24
N HIS A 252 -5.59 -16.68 -7.34
CA HIS A 252 -4.78 -16.37 -6.17
C HIS A 252 -5.26 -15.08 -5.49
N THR A 253 -5.33 -15.10 -4.15
CA THR A 253 -5.72 -13.93 -3.35
C THR A 253 -4.63 -12.88 -3.37
N CYS A 254 -4.93 -11.73 -3.97
CA CYS A 254 -4.04 -10.58 -4.08
C CYS A 254 -4.66 -9.37 -3.38
N ILE A 255 -3.86 -8.62 -2.61
CA ILE A 255 -4.24 -7.38 -1.96
C ILE A 255 -3.49 -6.23 -2.65
N HIS A 256 -4.24 -5.29 -3.22
CA HIS A 256 -3.65 -4.06 -3.77
C HIS A 256 -3.29 -3.11 -2.65
N ALA A 257 -2.01 -2.91 -2.42
CA ALA A 257 -1.50 -2.08 -1.34
C ALA A 257 -0.54 -0.99 -1.85
N GLY A 258 -0.82 -0.46 -3.03
CA GLY A 258 -0.11 0.69 -3.56
C GLY A 258 -0.13 1.84 -2.57
N PHE A 259 1.00 2.48 -2.36
CA PHE A 259 1.18 3.53 -1.36
C PHE A 259 1.70 4.80 -2.04
N PRO A 260 0.84 5.52 -2.78
CA PRO A 260 1.23 6.78 -3.39
C PRO A 260 1.62 7.78 -2.30
N THR A 261 2.75 8.46 -2.47
CA THR A 261 3.28 9.43 -1.51
C THR A 261 3.71 10.72 -2.21
N ILE A 262 4.03 11.73 -1.42
CA ILE A 262 4.48 13.03 -1.92
C ILE A 262 5.83 13.34 -1.28
N ALA A 263 6.87 13.55 -2.09
CA ALA A 263 8.19 13.92 -1.62
C ALA A 263 8.23 15.38 -1.17
N ASP A 264 8.98 15.66 -0.11
CA ASP A 264 9.19 17.02 0.34
C ASP A 264 10.68 17.26 0.67
N PRO A 265 11.34 18.21 -0.01
CA PRO A 265 12.75 18.49 0.24
C PRO A 265 13.03 18.99 1.66
N ARG A 266 12.03 19.54 2.36
CA ARG A 266 12.16 19.96 3.76
C ARG A 266 12.35 18.78 4.72
N PHE A 267 11.97 17.57 4.30
CA PHE A 267 12.15 16.33 5.03
C PHE A 267 13.14 15.40 4.32
N GLU A 268 14.17 15.94 3.71
CA GLU A 268 15.19 15.16 2.98
C GLU A 268 14.58 14.25 1.90
N TYR A 269 13.55 14.75 1.21
CA TYR A 269 12.72 14.01 0.24
C TYR A 269 11.98 12.79 0.83
N ASN A 270 11.85 12.67 2.15
CA ASN A 270 10.93 11.73 2.76
C ASN A 270 9.47 12.13 2.48
N PRO A 271 8.52 11.17 2.58
CA PRO A 271 7.11 11.47 2.39
C PRO A 271 6.60 12.53 3.35
N ASN A 272 5.88 13.52 2.81
CA ASN A 272 5.18 14.51 3.63
C ASN A 272 3.77 14.03 3.97
N TYR A 273 3.60 13.46 5.13
CA TYR A 273 2.32 12.95 5.63
C TYR A 273 1.40 14.05 6.19
N GLY A 274 1.91 15.26 6.37
CA GLY A 274 1.12 16.41 6.85
C GLY A 274 0.31 17.12 5.76
N LEU A 275 0.49 16.76 4.49
CA LEU A 275 -0.29 17.30 3.37
C LEU A 275 -1.65 16.59 3.28
N LYS A 276 -2.73 17.35 3.07
CA LYS A 276 -4.07 16.80 2.79
C LYS A 276 -4.04 15.93 1.55
N SER A 277 -3.31 16.35 0.51
CA SER A 277 -3.12 15.60 -0.74
C SER A 277 -2.59 14.19 -0.52
N HIS A 278 -1.75 13.97 0.50
CA HIS A 278 -1.27 12.61 0.83
C HIS A 278 -2.41 11.69 1.30
N PHE A 279 -3.31 12.20 2.17
CA PHE A 279 -4.49 11.43 2.58
C PHE A 279 -5.41 11.16 1.38
N VAL A 280 -5.68 12.21 0.56
CA VAL A 280 -6.55 12.09 -0.62
C VAL A 280 -6.02 11.04 -1.59
N LEU A 281 -4.71 11.00 -1.85
CA LEU A 281 -4.10 9.96 -2.69
C LEU A 281 -4.42 8.53 -2.21
N ASN A 282 -4.31 8.29 -0.91
CA ASN A 282 -4.58 6.96 -0.35
C ASN A 282 -6.08 6.64 -0.34
N LEU A 283 -6.94 7.65 -0.12
CA LEU A 283 -8.38 7.54 -0.26
C LEU A 283 -8.80 7.17 -1.69
N LEU A 284 -8.29 7.90 -2.66
CA LEU A 284 -8.58 7.67 -4.08
C LEU A 284 -8.10 6.27 -4.52
N MET A 285 -6.91 5.85 -4.09
CA MET A 285 -6.40 4.51 -4.38
C MET A 285 -7.28 3.42 -3.73
N ALA A 286 -7.79 3.64 -2.52
CA ALA A 286 -8.71 2.71 -1.87
C ALA A 286 -9.99 2.55 -2.71
N HIS A 287 -10.61 3.66 -3.10
CA HIS A 287 -11.86 3.62 -3.88
C HIS A 287 -11.66 3.05 -5.28
N LEU A 288 -10.57 3.38 -5.98
CA LEU A 288 -10.24 2.76 -7.27
C LEU A 288 -10.20 1.24 -7.16
N ASN A 289 -9.52 0.72 -6.14
CA ASN A 289 -9.39 -0.72 -5.95
C ASN A 289 -10.73 -1.37 -5.57
N MET A 290 -11.52 -0.73 -4.70
CA MET A 290 -12.86 -1.24 -4.33
C MET A 290 -13.80 -1.26 -5.53
N ILE A 291 -13.78 -0.24 -6.40
CA ILE A 291 -14.53 -0.22 -7.67
C ILE A 291 -14.13 -1.40 -8.57
N LEU A 292 -12.85 -1.75 -8.60
CA LEU A 292 -12.32 -2.90 -9.34
C LEU A 292 -12.55 -4.24 -8.63
N ASP A 293 -13.19 -4.25 -7.47
CA ASP A 293 -13.43 -5.42 -6.61
C ASP A 293 -12.14 -6.09 -6.10
N LEU A 294 -11.10 -5.30 -5.86
CA LEU A 294 -9.80 -5.75 -5.36
C LEU A 294 -9.70 -5.53 -3.85
N PRO A 295 -9.37 -6.54 -3.04
CA PRO A 295 -8.96 -6.32 -1.67
C PRO A 295 -7.86 -5.25 -1.62
N THR A 296 -8.02 -4.23 -0.76
CA THR A 296 -7.12 -3.09 -0.72
C THR A 296 -6.66 -2.74 0.68
N PHE A 297 -5.40 -2.29 0.82
CA PHE A 297 -4.78 -1.95 2.09
C PHE A 297 -4.05 -0.61 1.98
N GLN A 298 -4.71 0.46 2.38
CA GLN A 298 -4.22 1.83 2.23
C GLN A 298 -3.82 2.45 3.56
N SER A 299 -3.11 3.58 3.51
CA SER A 299 -2.65 4.33 4.68
C SER A 299 -3.59 5.50 4.96
N GLY A 300 -3.87 5.79 6.24
CA GLY A 300 -4.80 6.87 6.58
C GLY A 300 -4.44 7.71 7.81
N CYS A 301 -3.49 7.27 8.64
CA CYS A 301 -3.28 7.88 9.97
C CYS A 301 -1.80 8.18 10.26
N THR A 302 -1.06 8.60 9.25
CA THR A 302 0.38 8.93 9.34
C THR A 302 0.62 10.35 9.86
N THR A 303 1.82 10.61 10.36
CA THR A 303 2.25 11.94 10.83
C THR A 303 3.72 12.18 10.52
N ASN A 304 4.10 13.46 10.37
CA ASN A 304 5.50 13.89 10.28
C ASN A 304 6.15 14.07 11.65
N GLU A 305 5.35 14.17 12.72
CA GLU A 305 5.82 14.51 14.06
C GLU A 305 6.88 13.54 14.58
N GLU A 306 7.95 14.06 15.11
CA GLU A 306 9.06 13.27 15.69
C GLU A 306 8.73 12.77 17.10
N HIS A 307 7.82 13.46 17.78
CA HIS A 307 7.40 13.19 19.16
C HIS A 307 5.89 13.04 19.28
N LEU A 308 5.45 12.50 20.40
CA LEU A 308 4.02 12.44 20.73
C LEU A 308 3.55 13.85 21.17
N THR A 309 3.15 14.64 20.19
CA THR A 309 2.61 15.99 20.37
C THR A 309 1.08 16.00 20.23
N GLU A 310 0.44 17.11 20.61
CA GLU A 310 -0.99 17.31 20.31
C GLU A 310 -1.26 17.23 18.80
N ARG A 311 -0.31 17.65 17.97
CA ARG A 311 -0.40 17.54 16.51
C ARG A 311 -0.38 16.09 16.05
N ALA A 312 0.49 15.25 16.60
CA ALA A 312 0.54 13.83 16.28
C ALA A 312 -0.78 13.11 16.61
N LEU A 313 -1.44 13.49 17.69
CA LEU A 313 -2.75 12.97 18.08
C LEU A 313 -3.88 13.53 17.20
N ALA A 314 -3.81 14.82 16.85
CA ALA A 314 -4.77 15.44 15.92
C ALA A 314 -4.68 14.80 14.52
N ASP A 315 -3.47 14.49 14.02
CA ASP A 315 -3.27 13.78 12.75
C ASP A 315 -3.91 12.37 12.80
N ALA A 316 -3.73 11.63 13.91
CA ALA A 316 -4.37 10.33 14.09
C ALA A 316 -5.89 10.44 14.11
N ARG A 317 -6.46 11.39 14.89
CA ARG A 317 -7.90 11.62 14.98
C ARG A 317 -8.51 11.99 13.64
N THR A 318 -7.90 12.95 12.95
CA THR A 318 -8.33 13.39 11.61
C THR A 318 -8.30 12.22 10.61
N GLY A 319 -7.19 11.49 10.56
CA GLY A 319 -7.05 10.35 9.64
C GLY A 319 -8.07 9.25 9.92
N GLN A 320 -8.31 8.91 11.17
CA GLN A 320 -9.30 7.89 11.55
C GLN A 320 -10.75 8.35 11.27
N ALA A 321 -11.07 9.63 11.53
CA ALA A 321 -12.36 10.21 11.19
C ALA A 321 -12.63 10.17 9.69
N LEU A 322 -11.63 10.58 8.90
CA LEU A 322 -11.70 10.54 7.43
C LEU A 322 -11.86 9.11 6.89
N CYS A 323 -11.12 8.14 7.45
CA CYS A 323 -11.29 6.73 7.06
C CYS A 323 -12.70 6.21 7.38
N LYS A 324 -13.31 6.61 8.50
CA LYS A 324 -14.69 6.27 8.86
C LYS A 324 -15.72 6.96 7.95
N LYS A 325 -15.48 8.22 7.56
CA LYS A 325 -16.39 9.01 6.70
C LYS A 325 -16.43 8.47 5.27
N TYR A 326 -15.27 8.23 4.70
CA TYR A 326 -15.17 7.85 3.29
C TYR A 326 -15.17 6.34 3.05
N GLY A 327 -14.83 5.54 4.05
CA GLY A 327 -14.75 4.09 3.95
C GLY A 327 -13.46 3.61 3.27
N PHE A 328 -12.86 2.60 3.86
CA PHE A 328 -11.69 1.89 3.31
C PHE A 328 -11.94 0.39 3.50
N HIS A 329 -11.25 -0.47 2.76
CA HIS A 329 -11.29 -1.89 3.09
C HIS A 329 -10.40 -2.15 4.32
N MET A 330 -9.09 -2.04 4.16
CA MET A 330 -8.12 -2.16 5.25
C MET A 330 -7.26 -0.90 5.34
N ILE A 331 -6.96 -0.47 6.58
CA ILE A 331 -6.22 0.76 6.87
C ILE A 331 -4.97 0.39 7.66
N ARG A 332 -3.80 0.57 7.06
CA ARG A 332 -2.50 0.39 7.72
C ARG A 332 -1.98 1.72 8.28
N HIS A 333 -0.93 1.65 9.08
CA HIS A 333 -0.29 2.78 9.75
C HIS A 333 -1.26 3.54 10.68
N SER A 334 -2.27 2.83 11.20
CA SER A 334 -3.31 3.46 12.01
C SER A 334 -2.84 3.81 13.42
N PHE A 335 -1.81 3.09 13.91
CA PHE A 335 -1.43 3.14 15.32
C PHE A 335 0.08 3.12 15.51
N GLY A 336 0.62 3.94 16.43
CA GLY A 336 1.95 3.80 17.00
C GLY A 336 3.13 4.46 16.24
N PHE A 337 2.95 4.94 15.02
CA PHE A 337 4.09 5.44 14.23
C PHE A 337 4.32 6.94 14.37
N LEU A 338 5.58 7.32 14.55
CA LEU A 338 6.12 8.68 14.57
C LEU A 338 7.23 8.82 13.50
N ARG A 339 7.68 10.04 13.28
CA ARG A 339 8.82 10.39 12.42
C ARG A 339 8.81 9.65 11.08
N HIS A 340 7.81 9.93 10.26
CA HIS A 340 7.67 9.33 8.92
C HIS A 340 7.72 7.77 8.92
N LEU A 341 7.13 7.12 9.92
CA LEU A 341 7.14 5.66 10.14
C LEU A 341 8.52 5.09 10.59
N VAL A 342 9.44 5.93 11.04
CA VAL A 342 10.78 5.52 11.46
C VAL A 342 10.80 5.03 12.91
N ASP A 343 10.00 5.61 13.78
CA ASP A 343 9.91 5.20 15.19
C ASP A 343 8.52 4.66 15.53
N PHE A 344 8.48 3.64 16.40
CA PHE A 344 7.27 3.08 16.95
C PHE A 344 7.13 3.48 18.43
N SER A 345 6.11 4.27 18.78
CA SER A 345 5.81 4.72 20.14
C SER A 345 4.64 3.93 20.71
N PHE A 346 4.82 3.38 21.90
CA PHE A 346 3.75 2.68 22.62
C PHE A 346 2.72 3.65 23.17
N ALA A 347 3.14 4.83 23.63
CA ALA A 347 2.20 5.84 24.09
C ALA A 347 1.30 6.33 22.94
N LYS A 348 1.85 6.51 21.72
CA LYS A 348 1.03 6.82 20.55
C LYS A 348 0.13 5.66 20.14
N LEU A 349 0.61 4.41 20.25
CA LEU A 349 -0.21 3.22 19.98
C LEU A 349 -1.48 3.23 20.84
N GLU A 350 -1.33 3.34 22.17
CA GLU A 350 -2.41 3.32 23.14
C GLU A 350 -3.37 4.52 22.95
N ALA A 351 -2.82 5.73 22.77
CA ALA A 351 -3.61 6.94 22.50
C ALA A 351 -4.40 6.86 21.19
N ALA A 352 -3.78 6.36 20.10
CA ALA A 352 -4.47 6.25 18.81
C ALA A 352 -5.54 5.15 18.80
N ILE A 353 -5.38 4.08 19.59
CA ILE A 353 -6.43 3.07 19.81
C ILE A 353 -7.63 3.73 20.50
N HIS A 354 -7.41 4.46 21.57
CA HIS A 354 -8.47 5.17 22.29
C HIS A 354 -9.19 6.19 21.38
N ILE A 355 -8.46 6.94 20.57
CA ILE A 355 -9.06 7.83 19.58
C ILE A 355 -9.93 7.03 18.58
N ALA A 356 -9.47 5.88 18.10
CA ALA A 356 -10.23 5.07 17.15
C ALA A 356 -11.54 4.50 17.72
N GLU A 357 -11.60 4.29 19.05
CA GLU A 357 -12.83 3.87 19.74
C GLU A 357 -13.86 4.99 19.80
N GLU A 358 -13.41 6.24 20.00
CA GLU A 358 -14.30 7.39 20.27
C GLU A 358 -14.65 8.19 19.01
N VAL A 359 -13.71 8.35 18.07
CA VAL A 359 -13.88 9.23 16.92
C VAL A 359 -15.01 8.79 16.00
N THR A 360 -15.78 9.75 15.49
CA THR A 360 -16.89 9.50 14.55
C THR A 360 -16.59 10.05 13.16
N ALA A 361 -17.36 9.62 12.16
CA ALA A 361 -17.29 10.12 10.79
C ALA A 361 -17.61 11.62 10.68
N ASP A 362 -18.47 12.12 11.58
CA ASP A 362 -18.90 13.53 11.59
C ASP A 362 -17.80 14.50 12.04
N GLU A 363 -16.74 13.99 12.67
CA GLU A 363 -15.57 14.79 13.06
C GLU A 363 -14.59 14.99 11.88
N ALA A 364 -14.78 14.28 10.79
CA ALA A 364 -13.91 14.39 9.63
C ALA A 364 -14.07 15.74 8.93
N PRO A 365 -12.98 16.45 8.64
CA PRO A 365 -13.05 17.65 7.83
C PRO A 365 -13.55 17.34 6.41
N ASP A 366 -14.03 18.37 5.74
CA ASP A 366 -14.30 18.28 4.31
C ASP A 366 -12.97 18.25 3.53
N VAL A 367 -12.97 17.45 2.47
CA VAL A 367 -11.81 17.25 1.58
C VAL A 367 -12.25 17.55 0.15
N ASP A 368 -11.50 18.43 -0.50
CA ASP A 368 -11.70 18.68 -1.92
C ASP A 368 -11.29 17.45 -2.72
N MET A 369 -12.19 17.01 -3.59
CA MET A 369 -11.96 15.85 -4.44
C MET A 369 -11.47 16.30 -5.82
N PRO A 370 -10.34 15.75 -6.32
CA PRO A 370 -9.79 16.15 -7.60
C PRO A 370 -10.60 15.62 -8.78
N VAL A 371 -10.45 16.30 -9.91
CA VAL A 371 -10.90 15.86 -11.22
C VAL A 371 -9.69 15.45 -12.08
N TYR A 372 -9.95 14.84 -13.24
CA TYR A 372 -8.87 14.42 -14.11
C TYR A 372 -8.10 15.62 -14.71
N ASP A 373 -6.76 15.48 -14.72
CA ASP A 373 -5.82 16.49 -15.23
C ASP A 373 -4.84 15.86 -16.22
N ASP A 374 -4.90 16.24 -17.49
CA ASP A 374 -4.04 15.70 -18.55
C ASP A 374 -2.53 15.90 -18.29
N ARG A 375 -2.14 16.91 -17.50
CA ARG A 375 -0.74 17.20 -17.16
C ARG A 375 0.01 16.00 -16.56
N GLY A 376 -0.70 15.13 -15.85
CA GLY A 376 -0.13 13.90 -15.29
C GLY A 376 0.39 12.95 -16.38
N MET A 377 -0.45 12.66 -17.38
CA MET A 377 -0.06 11.81 -18.51
C MET A 377 0.94 12.48 -19.44
N GLU A 378 0.84 13.78 -19.66
CA GLU A 378 1.84 14.55 -20.40
C GLU A 378 3.22 14.46 -19.74
N ALA A 379 3.30 14.56 -18.40
CA ALA A 379 4.55 14.38 -17.67
C ALA A 379 5.07 12.94 -17.79
N ILE A 380 4.21 11.92 -17.69
CA ILE A 380 4.59 10.52 -17.89
C ILE A 380 5.16 10.29 -19.28
N GLN A 381 4.51 10.82 -20.33
CA GLN A 381 4.98 10.69 -21.71
C GLN A 381 6.31 11.41 -21.96
N ARG A 382 6.50 12.56 -21.30
CA ARG A 382 7.74 13.37 -21.43
C ARG A 382 8.93 12.76 -20.69
N VAL A 383 8.73 12.29 -19.46
CA VAL A 383 9.80 11.82 -18.56
C VAL A 383 10.04 10.31 -18.70
N GLY A 384 8.96 9.54 -18.94
CA GLY A 384 9.02 8.08 -19.07
C GLY A 384 9.53 7.41 -17.80
N LEU A 385 10.60 6.64 -17.90
CA LEU A 385 11.27 5.92 -16.80
C LEU A 385 12.29 6.78 -16.03
N GLY A 386 12.36 8.07 -16.34
CA GLY A 386 13.28 8.99 -15.67
C GLY A 386 12.75 9.44 -14.29
N MET A 387 13.52 10.33 -13.68
CA MET A 387 13.13 10.97 -12.42
C MET A 387 12.39 12.27 -12.70
N TYR A 388 11.35 12.54 -11.91
CA TYR A 388 10.43 13.68 -12.13
C TYR A 388 10.86 14.95 -11.38
N MET A 389 12.05 14.98 -10.77
CA MET A 389 12.51 16.11 -9.95
C MET A 389 12.63 17.43 -10.75
N ASP A 390 13.05 17.35 -12.01
CA ASP A 390 13.24 18.49 -12.90
C ASP A 390 12.00 18.76 -13.78
N ASP A 391 10.93 17.98 -13.64
CA ASP A 391 9.69 18.19 -14.40
C ASP A 391 9.02 19.49 -13.98
N PRO A 392 8.40 20.27 -14.93
CA PRO A 392 7.74 21.52 -14.61
C PRO A 392 6.64 21.42 -13.55
N LEU A 393 5.87 20.32 -13.50
CA LEU A 393 4.88 20.11 -12.44
C LEU A 393 5.53 20.01 -11.05
N THR A 394 6.68 19.33 -10.97
CA THR A 394 7.44 19.18 -9.72
C THR A 394 8.05 20.51 -9.31
N THR A 395 8.83 21.15 -10.18
CA THR A 395 9.57 22.36 -9.84
C THR A 395 8.67 23.54 -9.43
N ALA A 396 7.46 23.61 -9.98
CA ALA A 396 6.47 24.62 -9.62
C ALA A 396 5.77 24.35 -8.26
N ASN A 397 5.65 23.08 -7.85
CA ASN A 397 4.70 22.70 -6.80
C ASN A 397 5.31 21.90 -5.63
N ILE A 398 6.54 21.41 -5.74
CA ILE A 398 7.14 20.54 -4.71
C ILE A 398 7.10 21.19 -3.31
N GLY A 399 6.69 20.39 -2.32
CA GLY A 399 6.52 20.82 -0.93
C GLY A 399 5.19 21.53 -0.65
N ARG A 400 4.27 21.55 -1.61
CA ARG A 400 2.92 22.12 -1.48
C ARG A 400 1.86 21.06 -1.67
N GLU A 401 0.61 21.42 -1.34
CA GLU A 401 -0.57 20.64 -1.78
C GLU A 401 -0.60 20.55 -3.31
N PHE A 402 -1.18 19.49 -3.84
CA PHE A 402 -1.44 19.46 -5.28
C PHE A 402 -2.39 20.58 -5.66
N VAL A 403 -2.10 21.24 -6.75
CA VAL A 403 -2.95 22.28 -7.33
C VAL A 403 -3.65 21.65 -8.53
N ASP A 404 -4.97 21.67 -8.50
CA ASP A 404 -5.82 21.22 -9.59
C ASP A 404 -5.73 22.15 -10.81
#